data_8e3f67d41e8302a07c087bf7d90df9ec
#
_entry.id   8e3f67d41e8302a07c087bf7d90df9ec
#
_cell.length_a   1.000
_cell.length_b   1.000
_cell.length_c   1.000
_cell.angle_alpha   90.00
_cell.angle_beta   90.00
_cell.angle_gamma   90.00
#
_symmetry.space_group_name_H-M   'P 1'
#
loop_
_entity.id
_entity.type
_entity.pdbx_description
1 polymer ?
#
loop_
_entity_poly.entity_id
_entity_poly.type
_entity_poly.pdbx_seq_one_letter_code
_entity_poly.pdbx_strand_id
1 'polypeptide(L)'
;MVSKKSETMVMAFVWFFCWTIQVITGTPVGSLEMDRDFGSPLTDEELECIPTFSKAASGTPMSEGNDIVILPNKNAYVNQKWPNPNEIPYVIDSTFDDKARCAIGYAMNHYHKNTCIRFVPRTDQNDYIQINRLDTENFSCYSSGLGYYEGEGAHGVTLSPSCYAYQAGTIMHELMHRVGFHHEHTRPDRDEYIDVLWNEISDDWKAQYQIAEGSSLLLSYDYGSVMHYPLGTEMVTKQETDIEIGQRKGLSELDIGKLQRMYCPS
;
A
#
# COMPACT_ATOMS: atom_id res chain seq x y z
N MET A 1 4.74 -37.18 94.89
CA MET A 1 3.73 -37.46 93.84
C MET A 1 3.85 -36.40 92.76
N VAL A 2 4.67 -36.62 91.75
CA VAL A 2 4.78 -35.72 90.62
C VAL A 2 4.90 -36.61 89.39
N SER A 3 3.86 -36.52 88.57
CA SER A 3 3.73 -37.22 87.31
C SER A 3 4.61 -36.55 86.25
N LYS A 4 5.51 -37.33 85.63
CA LYS A 4 6.23 -36.91 84.42
C LYS A 4 5.31 -37.07 83.19
N LYS A 5 5.03 -35.97 82.53
CA LYS A 5 4.49 -36.04 81.17
C LYS A 5 5.62 -36.13 80.17
N SER A 6 5.53 -37.15 79.35
CA SER A 6 6.38 -37.40 78.18
C SER A 6 6.05 -36.40 77.07
N GLU A 7 7.03 -35.62 76.62
CA GLU A 7 6.90 -34.81 75.45
C GLU A 7 7.32 -35.59 74.19
N THR A 8 6.36 -35.91 73.38
CA THR A 8 6.63 -36.54 72.08
C THR A 8 6.99 -35.46 71.07
N MET A 9 8.24 -35.43 70.65
CA MET A 9 8.76 -34.51 69.62
C MET A 9 8.27 -34.98 68.23
N VAL A 10 7.31 -34.24 67.65
CA VAL A 10 6.88 -34.45 66.29
C VAL A 10 7.80 -33.68 65.36
N MET A 11 8.65 -34.40 64.64
CA MET A 11 9.45 -33.81 63.54
C MET A 11 8.50 -33.53 62.38
N ALA A 12 8.23 -32.28 62.12
CA ALA A 12 7.57 -31.83 60.91
C ALA A 12 8.60 -31.77 59.76
N PHE A 13 8.50 -32.69 58.83
CA PHE A 13 9.21 -32.62 57.54
C PHE A 13 8.59 -31.50 56.72
N VAL A 14 9.29 -30.37 56.63
CA VAL A 14 8.99 -29.31 55.70
C VAL A 14 9.50 -29.71 54.34
N TRP A 15 8.62 -30.14 53.46
CA TRP A 15 8.93 -30.32 52.05
C TRP A 15 9.04 -28.94 51.40
N PHE A 16 10.24 -28.49 51.11
CA PHE A 16 10.48 -27.36 50.20
C PHE A 16 10.18 -27.84 48.79
N PHE A 17 8.96 -27.53 48.28
CA PHE A 17 8.69 -27.54 46.86
C PHE A 17 9.45 -26.38 46.22
N CYS A 18 10.62 -26.67 45.66
CA CYS A 18 11.31 -25.77 44.77
C CYS A 18 10.53 -25.70 43.47
N TRP A 19 9.65 -24.71 43.37
CA TRP A 19 9.04 -24.35 42.08
C TRP A 19 10.13 -23.72 41.23
N THR A 20 10.73 -24.51 40.35
CA THR A 20 11.49 -23.99 39.25
C THR A 20 10.48 -23.30 38.32
N ILE A 21 10.44 -21.96 38.35
CA ILE A 21 9.81 -21.18 37.33
C ILE A 21 10.61 -21.43 36.06
N GLN A 22 10.15 -22.34 35.20
CA GLN A 22 10.57 -22.37 33.81
C GLN A 22 10.08 -21.09 33.20
N VAL A 23 10.96 -20.11 33.05
CA VAL A 23 10.78 -19.02 32.12
C VAL A 23 10.72 -19.67 30.75
N ILE A 24 9.48 -19.84 30.27
CA ILE A 24 9.24 -20.11 28.86
C ILE A 24 9.68 -18.81 28.19
N THR A 25 10.93 -18.78 27.77
CA THR A 25 11.35 -17.81 26.75
C THR A 25 10.55 -18.17 25.52
N GLY A 26 9.41 -17.47 25.37
CA GLY A 26 8.69 -17.47 24.10
C GLY A 26 9.71 -17.10 23.04
N THR A 27 10.04 -18.05 22.19
CA THR A 27 10.65 -17.72 20.91
C THR A 27 9.78 -16.61 20.33
N PRO A 28 10.36 -15.50 19.87
CA PRO A 28 9.60 -14.53 19.11
C PRO A 28 8.88 -15.35 18.04
N VAL A 29 7.58 -15.17 17.95
CA VAL A 29 6.80 -15.68 16.82
C VAL A 29 7.52 -15.08 15.63
N GLY A 30 8.36 -15.90 15.01
CA GLY A 30 9.03 -15.52 13.77
C GLY A 30 7.90 -15.08 12.87
N SER A 31 7.93 -13.85 12.44
CA SER A 31 7.21 -13.43 11.26
C SER A 31 7.41 -14.59 10.27
N LEU A 32 6.32 -15.19 9.84
CA LEU A 32 6.31 -15.97 8.61
C LEU A 32 6.55 -14.96 7.48
N GLU A 33 7.77 -14.41 7.42
CA GLU A 33 8.33 -14.02 6.14
C GLU A 33 8.35 -15.33 5.35
N MET A 34 7.29 -15.54 4.59
CA MET A 34 7.36 -16.48 3.49
C MET A 34 8.59 -16.02 2.70
N ASP A 35 9.58 -16.89 2.67
CA ASP A 35 10.79 -16.73 1.86
C ASP A 35 10.30 -16.69 0.40
N ARG A 36 9.78 -15.54 0.01
CA ARG A 36 9.32 -15.29 -1.36
C ARG A 36 10.59 -15.17 -2.17
N ASP A 37 10.72 -16.08 -3.09
CA ASP A 37 11.80 -16.03 -4.08
C ASP A 37 11.57 -14.79 -4.96
N PHE A 38 12.34 -13.73 -4.70
CA PHE A 38 12.31 -12.54 -5.54
C PHE A 38 13.00 -12.85 -6.85
N GLY A 39 12.31 -12.50 -7.94
CA GLY A 39 12.84 -12.62 -9.29
C GLY A 39 13.98 -11.62 -9.56
N SER A 40 14.64 -11.81 -10.69
CA SER A 40 15.59 -10.82 -11.20
C SER A 40 14.93 -9.45 -11.35
N PRO A 41 15.68 -8.36 -11.15
CA PRO A 41 15.20 -7.00 -11.42
C PRO A 41 14.64 -6.86 -12.84
N LEU A 42 13.81 -5.85 -13.05
CA LEU A 42 13.35 -5.51 -14.40
C LEU A 42 14.54 -5.11 -15.28
N THR A 43 14.52 -5.60 -16.51
CA THR A 43 15.50 -5.25 -17.55
C THR A 43 15.15 -3.91 -18.19
N ASP A 44 16.08 -3.31 -18.91
CA ASP A 44 15.82 -2.09 -19.70
C ASP A 44 14.73 -2.34 -20.75
N GLU A 45 14.68 -3.55 -21.33
CA GLU A 45 13.63 -3.94 -22.28
C GLU A 45 12.25 -3.98 -21.64
N GLU A 46 12.15 -4.47 -20.41
CA GLU A 46 10.89 -4.49 -19.63
C GLU A 46 10.46 -3.08 -19.21
N LEU A 47 11.40 -2.20 -18.89
CA LEU A 47 11.12 -0.79 -18.59
C LEU A 47 10.65 -0.02 -19.85
N GLU A 48 11.19 -0.30 -21.04
CA GLU A 48 10.81 0.33 -22.29
C GLU A 48 9.67 -0.42 -23.01
N CYS A 49 9.19 -1.52 -22.45
CA CYS A 49 8.12 -2.32 -23.02
C CYS A 49 6.82 -1.51 -23.14
N ILE A 50 6.12 -1.66 -24.25
CA ILE A 50 4.75 -1.17 -24.43
C ILE A 50 3.80 -2.34 -24.27
N PRO A 51 3.08 -2.45 -23.14
CA PRO A 51 2.24 -3.60 -22.86
C PRO A 51 1.05 -3.67 -23.82
N THR A 52 0.74 -4.89 -24.27
CA THR A 52 -0.51 -5.17 -24.98
C THR A 52 -1.61 -5.52 -23.98
N PHE A 53 -2.57 -4.65 -23.83
CA PHE A 53 -3.69 -4.89 -22.93
C PHE A 53 -4.83 -5.65 -23.63
N SER A 54 -5.52 -6.51 -22.88
CA SER A 54 -6.77 -7.11 -23.33
C SER A 54 -7.82 -6.01 -23.51
N LYS A 55 -8.69 -6.13 -24.51
CA LYS A 55 -9.84 -5.20 -24.60
C LYS A 55 -10.71 -5.41 -23.38
N ALA A 56 -10.93 -4.35 -22.59
CA ALA A 56 -11.90 -4.37 -21.52
C ALA A 56 -13.27 -4.75 -22.11
N ALA A 57 -13.98 -5.69 -21.50
CA ALA A 57 -15.39 -5.88 -21.80
C ALA A 57 -16.08 -4.57 -21.42
N SER A 58 -16.70 -3.92 -22.41
CA SER A 58 -17.41 -2.65 -22.19
C SER A 58 -18.45 -2.85 -21.09
N GLY A 59 -18.28 -2.23 -19.95
CA GLY A 59 -19.29 -2.17 -18.88
C GLY A 59 -18.96 -2.79 -17.53
N THR A 60 -17.75 -3.27 -17.29
CA THR A 60 -17.33 -3.56 -15.91
C THR A 60 -16.55 -2.35 -15.36
N PRO A 61 -17.19 -1.53 -14.49
CA PRO A 61 -16.39 -0.69 -13.60
C PRO A 61 -15.48 -1.65 -12.84
N MET A 62 -14.18 -1.41 -12.85
CA MET A 62 -13.32 -2.09 -11.90
C MET A 62 -13.80 -1.62 -10.53
N SER A 63 -14.50 -2.51 -9.80
CA SER A 63 -14.84 -2.24 -8.42
C SER A 63 -13.52 -2.26 -7.67
N GLU A 64 -12.99 -1.09 -7.41
CA GLU A 64 -11.82 -0.95 -6.57
C GLU A 64 -12.22 -1.47 -5.20
N GLY A 65 -11.64 -2.60 -4.82
CA GLY A 65 -11.62 -3.06 -3.46
C GLY A 65 -10.77 -2.12 -2.62
N ASN A 66 -10.72 -2.37 -1.35
CA ASN A 66 -9.89 -1.65 -0.39
C ASN A 66 -8.42 -1.67 -0.86
N ASP A 67 -8.03 -0.70 -1.68
CA ASP A 67 -6.72 -0.63 -2.34
C ASP A 67 -5.60 -0.08 -1.42
N ILE A 68 -6.00 0.48 -0.27
CA ILE A 68 -5.07 0.81 0.80
C ILE A 68 -5.44 0.02 2.05
N VAL A 69 -4.54 -0.81 2.53
CA VAL A 69 -4.62 -1.35 3.89
C VAL A 69 -4.15 -0.27 4.85
N ILE A 70 -5.09 0.54 5.33
CA ILE A 70 -4.81 1.58 6.33
C ILE A 70 -4.66 0.89 7.68
N LEU A 71 -3.42 0.80 8.16
CA LEU A 71 -3.18 0.47 9.56
C LEU A 71 -3.65 1.64 10.45
N PRO A 72 -4.27 1.38 11.62
CA PRO A 72 -4.71 2.44 12.52
C PRO A 72 -3.55 3.41 12.81
N ASN A 73 -3.78 4.70 12.67
CA ASN A 73 -2.85 5.82 12.94
C ASN A 73 -1.78 6.14 11.87
N LYS A 74 -1.92 5.66 10.63
CA LYS A 74 -1.01 6.04 9.54
C LYS A 74 -1.76 6.83 8.47
N ASN A 75 -1.89 8.14 8.64
CA ASN A 75 -2.35 9.06 7.62
C ASN A 75 -1.15 9.59 6.83
N ALA A 76 -1.25 9.63 5.49
CA ALA A 76 -0.16 10.09 4.66
C ALA A 76 0.04 11.59 4.73
N TYR A 77 1.30 11.95 4.85
CA TYR A 77 1.73 13.35 4.89
C TYR A 77 3.03 13.54 4.11
N VAL A 78 3.31 14.80 3.76
CA VAL A 78 4.61 15.23 3.23
C VAL A 78 5.82 14.76 4.08
N ASN A 79 5.58 14.32 5.29
CA ASN A 79 6.58 13.76 6.20
C ASN A 79 6.91 12.27 5.91
N GLN A 80 6.18 11.61 5.02
CA GLN A 80 6.37 10.19 4.66
C GLN A 80 6.94 10.05 3.24
N LYS A 81 7.78 11.00 2.85
CA LYS A 81 8.48 10.95 1.57
C LYS A 81 9.67 10.00 1.65
N TRP A 82 9.90 9.29 0.58
CA TRP A 82 11.16 8.59 0.39
C TRP A 82 12.32 9.58 0.50
N PRO A 83 13.37 9.25 1.28
CA PRO A 83 14.47 10.18 1.53
C PRO A 83 15.28 10.50 0.28
N ASN A 84 15.39 9.54 -0.64
CA ASN A 84 16.04 9.71 -1.94
C ASN A 84 15.08 9.31 -3.07
N PRO A 85 14.37 10.26 -3.68
CA PRO A 85 13.43 9.96 -4.75
C PRO A 85 14.12 9.45 -6.04
N ASN A 86 15.40 9.75 -6.22
CA ASN A 86 16.17 9.28 -7.36
C ASN A 86 16.66 7.83 -7.21
N GLU A 87 16.36 7.19 -6.08
CA GLU A 87 16.86 5.85 -5.75
C GLU A 87 15.90 5.16 -4.78
N ILE A 88 14.69 4.87 -5.23
CA ILE A 88 13.70 4.10 -4.46
C ILE A 88 13.92 2.62 -4.77
N PRO A 89 14.43 1.82 -3.80
CA PRO A 89 14.75 0.43 -4.05
C PRO A 89 13.49 -0.41 -4.21
N TYR A 90 13.51 -1.39 -5.12
CA TYR A 90 12.40 -2.34 -5.26
C TYR A 90 12.89 -3.78 -5.43
N VAL A 91 12.00 -4.72 -5.08
CA VAL A 91 12.06 -6.12 -5.47
C VAL A 91 10.73 -6.53 -6.11
N ILE A 92 10.78 -7.56 -6.95
CA ILE A 92 9.62 -8.06 -7.68
C ILE A 92 9.51 -9.57 -7.50
N ASP A 93 8.30 -10.07 -7.26
CA ASP A 93 8.02 -11.49 -7.10
C ASP A 93 8.42 -12.27 -8.37
N SER A 94 9.16 -13.37 -8.21
CA SER A 94 9.67 -14.22 -9.30
C SER A 94 8.58 -14.90 -10.14
N THR A 95 7.36 -14.95 -9.62
CA THR A 95 6.23 -15.62 -10.28
C THR A 95 5.48 -14.75 -11.28
N PHE A 96 5.84 -13.47 -11.41
CA PHE A 96 5.30 -12.63 -12.48
C PHE A 96 5.80 -13.08 -13.85
N ASP A 97 4.86 -13.26 -14.76
CA ASP A 97 5.15 -13.57 -16.17
C ASP A 97 5.65 -12.31 -16.93
N ASP A 98 6.13 -12.53 -18.15
CA ASP A 98 6.68 -11.45 -18.99
C ASP A 98 5.67 -10.32 -19.25
N LYS A 99 4.37 -10.65 -19.37
CA LYS A 99 3.32 -9.66 -19.56
C LYS A 99 3.15 -8.76 -18.35
N ALA A 100 3.12 -9.35 -17.16
CA ALA A 100 3.04 -8.61 -15.91
C ALA A 100 4.29 -7.75 -15.68
N ARG A 101 5.49 -8.33 -15.92
CA ARG A 101 6.76 -7.62 -15.81
C ARG A 101 6.83 -6.42 -16.77
N CYS A 102 6.39 -6.60 -18.00
CA CYS A 102 6.25 -5.52 -18.98
C CYS A 102 5.31 -4.40 -18.48
N ALA A 103 4.15 -4.74 -17.91
CA ALA A 103 3.20 -3.74 -17.40
C ALA A 103 3.75 -2.99 -16.18
N ILE A 104 4.46 -3.70 -15.28
CA ILE A 104 5.13 -3.09 -14.11
C ILE A 104 6.26 -2.17 -14.58
N GLY A 105 7.10 -2.64 -15.50
CA GLY A 105 8.18 -1.85 -16.08
C GLY A 105 7.67 -0.58 -16.76
N TYR A 106 6.62 -0.70 -17.57
CA TYR A 106 5.96 0.45 -18.21
C TYR A 106 5.44 1.47 -17.18
N ALA A 107 4.81 1.00 -16.09
CA ALA A 107 4.32 1.87 -15.03
C ALA A 107 5.47 2.62 -14.34
N MET A 108 6.54 1.92 -13.97
CA MET A 108 7.73 2.55 -13.37
C MET A 108 8.40 3.55 -14.32
N ASN A 109 8.53 3.19 -15.60
CA ASN A 109 9.12 4.06 -16.60
C ASN A 109 8.31 5.35 -16.82
N HIS A 110 6.99 5.30 -16.61
CA HIS A 110 6.16 6.50 -16.67
C HIS A 110 6.56 7.52 -15.59
N TYR A 111 6.88 7.07 -14.37
CA TYR A 111 7.48 7.93 -13.32
C TYR A 111 8.86 8.42 -13.73
N HIS A 112 9.71 7.54 -14.24
CA HIS A 112 11.07 7.86 -14.66
C HIS A 112 11.12 8.95 -15.73
N LYS A 113 10.22 8.89 -16.72
CA LYS A 113 10.18 9.86 -17.83
C LYS A 113 9.62 11.21 -17.44
N ASN A 114 8.70 11.26 -16.49
CA ASN A 114 7.92 12.46 -16.20
C ASN A 114 8.31 13.16 -14.87
N THR A 115 9.10 12.51 -14.02
CA THR A 115 9.49 13.02 -12.70
C THR A 115 10.95 12.74 -12.42
N CYS A 116 11.43 13.17 -11.25
CA CYS A 116 12.75 12.78 -10.74
C CYS A 116 12.74 11.43 -10.00
N ILE A 117 11.59 10.81 -9.83
CA ILE A 117 11.49 9.52 -9.14
C ILE A 117 12.13 8.43 -9.99
N ARG A 118 12.98 7.62 -9.35
CA ARG A 118 13.62 6.45 -9.96
C ARG A 118 13.44 5.24 -9.06
N PHE A 119 12.75 4.24 -9.55
CA PHE A 119 12.72 2.92 -8.94
C PHE A 119 13.95 2.17 -9.42
N VAL A 120 14.76 1.67 -8.47
CA VAL A 120 16.02 0.99 -8.75
C VAL A 120 16.02 -0.41 -8.14
N PRO A 121 16.70 -1.38 -8.73
CA PRO A 121 16.86 -2.70 -8.11
C PRO A 121 17.46 -2.58 -6.71
N ARG A 122 16.84 -3.25 -5.73
CA ARG A 122 17.37 -3.34 -4.37
C ARG A 122 18.69 -4.12 -4.35
N THR A 123 19.66 -3.64 -3.61
CA THR A 123 20.91 -4.35 -3.28
C THR A 123 20.94 -4.73 -1.80
N ASP A 124 21.07 -3.74 -0.92
CA ASP A 124 21.24 -3.95 0.53
C ASP A 124 20.41 -2.96 1.38
N GLN A 125 19.59 -2.13 0.72
CA GLN A 125 18.76 -1.15 1.44
C GLN A 125 17.77 -1.84 2.36
N ASN A 126 17.65 -1.33 3.60
CA ASN A 126 16.73 -1.87 4.59
C ASN A 126 15.27 -1.68 4.18
N ASP A 127 14.92 -0.47 3.72
CA ASP A 127 13.58 -0.12 3.30
C ASP A 127 13.48 -0.13 1.77
N TYR A 128 12.46 -0.80 1.23
CA TYR A 128 12.28 -1.00 -0.20
C TYR A 128 10.82 -1.27 -0.55
N ILE A 129 10.43 -1.02 -1.79
CA ILE A 129 9.12 -1.42 -2.31
C ILE A 129 9.17 -2.90 -2.70
N GLN A 130 8.22 -3.67 -2.18
CA GLN A 130 8.06 -5.09 -2.50
C GLN A 130 6.82 -5.28 -3.35
N ILE A 131 7.01 -5.66 -4.62
CA ILE A 131 5.91 -5.93 -5.54
C ILE A 131 5.58 -7.42 -5.51
N ASN A 132 4.41 -7.71 -4.94
CA ASN A 132 3.93 -9.06 -4.70
C ASN A 132 2.89 -9.46 -5.74
N ARG A 133 2.94 -10.70 -6.19
CA ARG A 133 1.87 -11.31 -6.96
C ARG A 133 0.84 -11.96 -6.03
N LEU A 134 -0.43 -11.78 -6.36
CA LEU A 134 -1.53 -12.48 -5.72
C LEU A 134 -2.31 -13.25 -6.78
N ASP A 135 -2.28 -14.59 -6.69
CA ASP A 135 -3.04 -15.45 -7.58
C ASP A 135 -4.51 -15.51 -7.13
N THR A 136 -5.30 -14.61 -7.68
CA THR A 136 -6.75 -14.59 -7.51
C THR A 136 -7.40 -14.07 -8.79
N GLU A 137 -8.56 -14.59 -9.13
CA GLU A 137 -9.38 -14.07 -10.22
C GLU A 137 -10.11 -12.77 -9.83
N ASN A 138 -10.24 -12.53 -8.53
CA ASN A 138 -10.83 -11.30 -8.03
C ASN A 138 -9.86 -10.13 -8.24
N PHE A 139 -10.42 -8.96 -8.53
CA PHE A 139 -9.65 -7.72 -8.54
C PHE A 139 -9.11 -7.47 -7.14
N SER A 140 -7.79 -7.49 -7.01
CA SER A 140 -7.11 -7.28 -5.75
C SER A 140 -5.77 -6.62 -6.00
N CYS A 141 -5.80 -5.30 -6.06
CA CYS A 141 -4.64 -4.46 -6.25
C CYS A 141 -4.62 -3.50 -5.06
N TYR A 142 -3.57 -3.54 -4.28
CA TYR A 142 -3.49 -2.66 -3.11
C TYR A 142 -2.06 -2.38 -2.68
N SER A 143 -1.90 -1.23 -2.05
CA SER A 143 -0.71 -0.85 -1.31
C SER A 143 -0.88 -1.18 0.18
N SER A 144 0.11 -1.81 0.81
CA SER A 144 0.06 -2.14 2.26
C SER A 144 0.19 -0.92 3.18
N GLY A 145 0.15 0.27 2.64
CA GLY A 145 0.23 1.54 3.37
C GLY A 145 0.64 2.66 2.45
N LEU A 146 0.94 3.81 3.02
CA LEU A 146 1.15 5.05 2.29
C LEU A 146 2.55 5.61 2.55
N GLY A 147 3.29 5.94 1.48
CA GLY A 147 4.60 6.57 1.59
C GLY A 147 5.66 5.69 2.23
N TYR A 148 6.67 6.36 2.78
CA TYR A 148 7.86 5.77 3.39
C TYR A 148 7.78 5.81 4.92
N TYR A 149 8.19 4.74 5.56
CA TYR A 149 8.39 4.64 7.00
C TYR A 149 9.76 4.02 7.26
N GLU A 150 10.62 4.78 7.90
CA GLU A 150 11.97 4.34 8.23
C GLU A 150 11.95 3.09 9.10
N GLY A 151 12.70 2.06 8.69
CA GLY A 151 12.82 0.79 9.41
C GLY A 151 11.62 -0.14 9.28
N GLU A 152 10.64 0.13 8.42
CA GLU A 152 9.54 -0.79 8.14
C GLU A 152 9.99 -2.00 7.31
N GLY A 153 11.09 -1.87 6.56
CA GLY A 153 11.58 -2.92 5.68
C GLY A 153 10.83 -2.95 4.34
N ALA A 154 9.99 -3.94 4.15
CA ALA A 154 9.24 -4.13 2.91
C ALA A 154 7.96 -3.28 2.87
N HIS A 155 7.90 -2.34 1.94
CA HIS A 155 6.72 -1.53 1.63
C HIS A 155 5.93 -2.20 0.50
N GLY A 156 4.90 -2.98 0.84
CA GLY A 156 4.22 -3.87 -0.09
C GLY A 156 3.31 -3.18 -1.11
N VAL A 157 3.40 -3.64 -2.34
CA VAL A 157 2.40 -3.45 -3.42
C VAL A 157 1.97 -4.83 -3.86
N THR A 158 0.67 -5.14 -3.82
CA THR A 158 0.14 -6.45 -4.20
C THR A 158 -0.71 -6.32 -5.45
N LEU A 159 -0.43 -7.16 -6.44
CA LEU A 159 -1.04 -7.12 -7.76
C LEU A 159 -1.60 -8.50 -8.14
N SER A 160 -2.91 -8.58 -8.35
CA SER A 160 -3.52 -9.73 -9.04
C SER A 160 -3.48 -9.56 -10.56
N PRO A 161 -3.71 -10.61 -11.36
CA PRO A 161 -3.69 -10.52 -12.83
C PRO A 161 -4.61 -9.44 -13.40
N SER A 162 -5.71 -9.13 -12.76
CA SER A 162 -6.65 -8.07 -13.17
C SER A 162 -6.04 -6.66 -13.11
N CYS A 163 -5.03 -6.43 -12.25
CA CYS A 163 -4.39 -5.12 -12.08
C CYS A 163 -3.61 -4.66 -13.33
N TYR A 164 -3.20 -5.59 -14.17
CA TYR A 164 -2.40 -5.33 -15.37
C TYR A 164 -2.98 -5.92 -16.65
N ALA A 165 -4.16 -6.55 -16.57
CA ALA A 165 -4.79 -7.16 -17.74
C ALA A 165 -5.26 -6.15 -18.78
N TYR A 166 -5.73 -4.99 -18.34
CA TYR A 166 -6.44 -4.02 -19.16
C TYR A 166 -5.72 -2.68 -19.30
N GLN A 167 -5.00 -2.24 -18.28
CA GLN A 167 -4.33 -0.93 -18.25
C GLN A 167 -3.19 -0.96 -17.22
N ALA A 168 -2.15 -0.13 -17.43
CA ALA A 168 -1.07 0.01 -16.46
C ALA A 168 -1.35 1.05 -15.37
N GLY A 169 -2.42 1.83 -15.52
CA GLY A 169 -2.75 2.91 -14.59
C GLY A 169 -3.03 2.42 -13.16
N THR A 170 -3.56 1.21 -13.00
CA THR A 170 -3.73 0.60 -11.67
C THR A 170 -2.38 0.38 -10.98
N ILE A 171 -1.37 -0.10 -11.70
CA ILE A 171 -0.02 -0.24 -11.13
C ILE A 171 0.56 1.14 -10.77
N MET A 172 0.35 2.15 -11.62
CA MET A 172 0.76 3.52 -11.33
C MET A 172 0.06 4.08 -10.09
N HIS A 173 -1.22 3.78 -9.92
CA HIS A 173 -2.01 4.14 -8.75
C HIS A 173 -1.40 3.55 -7.46
N GLU A 174 -1.13 2.25 -7.43
CA GLU A 174 -0.54 1.59 -6.27
C GLU A 174 0.87 2.12 -5.94
N LEU A 175 1.68 2.37 -6.97
CA LEU A 175 2.98 3.01 -6.79
C LEU A 175 2.83 4.44 -6.27
N MET A 176 1.78 5.17 -6.67
CA MET A 176 1.53 6.52 -6.18
C MET A 176 1.18 6.55 -4.69
N HIS A 177 0.46 5.54 -4.20
CA HIS A 177 0.31 5.32 -2.77
C HIS A 177 1.66 5.12 -2.08
N ARG A 178 2.55 4.29 -2.64
CA ARG A 178 3.88 4.03 -2.04
C ARG A 178 4.80 5.25 -2.06
N VAL A 179 4.55 6.21 -2.91
CA VAL A 179 5.25 7.50 -2.86
C VAL A 179 4.46 8.59 -2.11
N GLY A 180 3.44 8.22 -1.33
CA GLY A 180 2.84 9.06 -0.30
C GLY A 180 1.57 9.82 -0.68
N PHE A 181 0.86 9.40 -1.73
CA PHE A 181 -0.37 10.06 -2.17
C PHE A 181 -1.62 9.28 -1.78
N HIS A 182 -2.58 9.97 -1.17
CA HIS A 182 -3.94 9.50 -0.93
C HIS A 182 -4.80 9.58 -2.20
N HIS A 183 -5.99 9.01 -2.09
CA HIS A 183 -7.02 9.19 -3.10
C HIS A 183 -7.42 10.67 -3.27
N GLU A 184 -7.68 11.06 -4.49
CA GLU A 184 -8.06 12.43 -4.80
C GLU A 184 -9.39 12.83 -4.16
N HIS A 185 -10.39 11.93 -4.13
CA HIS A 185 -11.71 12.16 -3.52
C HIS A 185 -11.67 12.24 -1.97
N THR A 186 -10.54 11.97 -1.34
CA THR A 186 -10.35 12.13 0.11
C THR A 186 -9.59 13.39 0.51
N ARG A 187 -9.27 14.26 -0.43
CA ARG A 187 -8.57 15.53 -0.18
C ARG A 187 -9.35 16.43 0.78
N PRO A 188 -8.67 17.24 1.61
CA PRO A 188 -9.33 18.18 2.52
C PRO A 188 -10.27 19.18 1.85
N ASP A 189 -10.01 19.54 0.60
CA ASP A 189 -10.82 20.46 -0.20
C ASP A 189 -11.84 19.77 -1.12
N ARG A 190 -11.98 18.41 -1.06
CA ARG A 190 -12.83 17.64 -1.97
C ARG A 190 -14.28 18.10 -1.99
N ASP A 191 -14.81 18.60 -0.86
CA ASP A 191 -16.20 19.05 -0.74
C ASP A 191 -16.48 20.34 -1.55
N GLU A 192 -15.47 20.98 -2.13
CA GLU A 192 -15.65 22.06 -3.13
C GLU A 192 -15.95 21.51 -4.54
N TYR A 193 -15.64 20.22 -4.79
CA TYR A 193 -15.67 19.59 -6.10
C TYR A 193 -16.67 18.45 -6.22
N ILE A 194 -16.86 17.66 -5.17
CA ILE A 194 -17.76 16.51 -5.14
C ILE A 194 -18.68 16.54 -3.92
N ASP A 195 -19.86 15.92 -4.05
CA ASP A 195 -20.69 15.54 -2.92
C ASP A 195 -20.60 14.04 -2.68
N VAL A 196 -20.26 13.63 -1.45
CA VAL A 196 -20.26 12.22 -1.04
C VAL A 196 -21.63 11.85 -0.51
N LEU A 197 -22.24 10.85 -1.11
CA LEU A 197 -23.61 10.39 -0.82
C LEU A 197 -23.56 9.30 0.26
N TRP A 198 -23.32 9.70 1.50
CA TRP A 198 -23.08 8.82 2.65
C TRP A 198 -24.12 7.72 2.87
N ASN A 199 -25.37 7.94 2.44
CA ASN A 199 -26.44 6.97 2.55
C ASN A 199 -26.34 5.84 1.51
N GLU A 200 -25.60 6.09 0.42
CA GLU A 200 -25.35 5.11 -0.63
C GLU A 200 -24.10 4.26 -0.35
N ILE A 201 -23.33 4.60 0.68
CA ILE A 201 -22.09 3.92 1.04
C ILE A 201 -22.38 2.94 2.19
N SER A 202 -22.06 1.67 2.00
CA SER A 202 -22.14 0.67 3.07
C SER A 202 -21.17 1.02 4.22
N ASP A 203 -21.50 0.64 5.44
CA ASP A 203 -20.72 1.01 6.63
C ASP A 203 -19.25 0.56 6.55
N ASP A 204 -19.00 -0.59 5.94
CA ASP A 204 -17.64 -1.13 5.76
C ASP A 204 -16.78 -0.26 4.82
N TRP A 205 -17.40 0.52 3.93
CA TRP A 205 -16.73 1.34 2.94
C TRP A 205 -16.62 2.82 3.31
N LYS A 206 -17.36 3.28 4.30
CA LYS A 206 -17.37 4.69 4.71
C LYS A 206 -15.98 5.24 5.06
N ALA A 207 -15.10 4.38 5.58
CA ALA A 207 -13.74 4.77 5.91
C ALA A 207 -12.93 5.23 4.69
N GLN A 208 -13.22 4.68 3.49
CA GLN A 208 -12.53 5.03 2.24
C GLN A 208 -12.92 6.42 1.71
N TYR A 209 -14.04 6.97 2.16
CA TYR A 209 -14.55 8.27 1.75
C TYR A 209 -14.31 9.37 2.80
N GLN A 210 -13.60 9.06 3.89
CA GLN A 210 -13.23 10.06 4.90
C GLN A 210 -12.17 11.02 4.34
N ILE A 211 -12.22 12.26 4.78
CA ILE A 211 -11.19 13.24 4.46
C ILE A 211 -9.86 12.79 5.06
N ALA A 212 -8.81 12.80 4.24
CA ALA A 212 -7.44 12.57 4.67
C ALA A 212 -6.89 13.83 5.35
N GLU A 213 -7.22 13.98 6.62
CA GLU A 213 -6.83 15.14 7.42
C GLU A 213 -5.32 15.36 7.43
N GLY A 214 -4.89 16.61 7.21
CA GLY A 214 -3.48 17.00 7.21
C GLY A 214 -2.70 16.64 5.95
N SER A 215 -3.35 16.10 4.92
CA SER A 215 -2.71 15.95 3.61
C SER A 215 -2.50 17.31 2.94
N SER A 216 -1.39 17.44 2.19
CA SER A 216 -1.05 18.69 1.49
C SER A 216 -1.75 18.78 0.15
N LEU A 217 -2.34 19.93 -0.15
CA LEU A 217 -3.04 20.19 -1.42
C LEU A 217 -2.11 20.47 -2.60
N LEU A 218 -0.87 20.30 -2.57
CA LEU A 218 0.18 20.58 -3.57
C LEU A 218 -0.25 21.36 -4.82
N LEU A 219 -1.31 20.91 -5.52
CA LEU A 219 -1.94 21.51 -6.71
C LEU A 219 -3.47 21.46 -6.57
N SER A 220 -4.18 22.05 -7.55
CA SER A 220 -5.65 22.01 -7.63
C SER A 220 -6.20 20.57 -7.67
N TYR A 221 -7.49 20.44 -7.33
CA TYR A 221 -8.23 19.18 -7.44
C TYR A 221 -8.24 18.68 -8.87
N ASP A 222 -8.14 17.37 -9.05
CA ASP A 222 -8.02 16.76 -10.37
C ASP A 222 -9.01 15.61 -10.56
N TYR A 223 -10.10 15.88 -11.26
CA TYR A 223 -11.04 14.84 -11.65
C TYR A 223 -10.43 13.74 -12.51
N GLY A 224 -9.36 14.05 -13.27
CA GLY A 224 -8.65 13.11 -14.13
C GLY A 224 -7.50 12.38 -13.45
N SER A 225 -7.28 12.60 -12.15
CA SER A 225 -6.22 11.94 -11.40
C SER A 225 -6.38 10.41 -11.45
N VAL A 226 -5.26 9.72 -11.61
CA VAL A 226 -5.21 8.26 -11.45
C VAL A 226 -5.60 7.84 -10.03
N MET A 227 -5.50 8.77 -9.06
CA MET A 227 -5.86 8.56 -7.65
C MET A 227 -7.34 8.85 -7.35
N HIS A 228 -8.13 9.23 -8.33
CA HIS A 228 -9.56 9.45 -8.13
C HIS A 228 -10.34 8.13 -8.25
N TYR A 229 -11.28 7.88 -7.34
CA TYR A 229 -12.23 6.78 -7.49
C TYR A 229 -13.20 7.08 -8.66
N PRO A 230 -13.69 6.04 -9.34
CA PRO A 230 -14.72 6.25 -10.35
C PRO A 230 -15.99 6.83 -9.73
N LEU A 231 -16.76 7.58 -10.52
CA LEU A 231 -18.11 7.94 -10.12
C LEU A 231 -18.98 6.69 -10.13
N GLY A 232 -19.64 6.45 -9.01
CA GLY A 232 -20.63 5.40 -8.82
C GLY A 232 -21.92 6.02 -8.30
N THR A 233 -22.58 5.30 -7.40
CA THR A 233 -23.72 5.81 -6.64
C THR A 233 -23.28 6.61 -5.41
N GLU A 234 -22.01 6.50 -5.02
CA GLU A 234 -21.46 7.00 -3.75
C GLU A 234 -21.04 8.46 -3.79
N MET A 235 -20.79 9.02 -4.99
CA MET A 235 -20.42 10.42 -5.14
C MET A 235 -20.86 11.02 -6.48
N VAL A 236 -21.06 12.34 -6.47
CA VAL A 236 -21.39 13.12 -7.66
C VAL A 236 -20.50 14.36 -7.73
N THR A 237 -20.22 14.82 -8.93
CA THR A 237 -19.49 16.09 -9.14
C THR A 237 -20.40 17.29 -8.92
N LYS A 238 -19.85 18.38 -8.37
CA LYS A 238 -20.56 19.66 -8.21
C LYS A 238 -20.58 20.48 -9.49
N GLN A 239 -19.72 20.15 -10.44
CA GLN A 239 -19.63 20.81 -11.73
C GLN A 239 -19.74 19.77 -12.85
N GLU A 240 -20.38 20.13 -13.95
CA GLU A 240 -20.36 19.30 -15.14
C GLU A 240 -18.93 19.21 -15.68
N THR A 241 -18.52 18.02 -16.08
CA THR A 241 -17.20 17.75 -16.64
C THR A 241 -17.27 16.60 -17.64
N ASP A 242 -16.51 16.72 -18.73
CA ASP A 242 -16.31 15.65 -19.71
C ASP A 242 -15.11 14.76 -19.37
N ILE A 243 -14.46 15.03 -18.23
CA ILE A 243 -13.30 14.25 -17.77
C ILE A 243 -13.75 12.86 -17.32
N GLU A 244 -13.07 11.82 -17.79
CA GLU A 244 -13.27 10.45 -17.32
C GLU A 244 -12.72 10.30 -15.89
N ILE A 245 -13.63 10.33 -14.92
CA ILE A 245 -13.30 10.21 -13.50
C ILE A 245 -13.11 8.74 -13.14
N GLY A 246 -12.03 8.43 -12.39
CA GLY A 246 -11.67 7.05 -12.08
C GLY A 246 -10.92 6.33 -13.20
N GLN A 247 -10.31 7.10 -14.10
CA GLN A 247 -9.50 6.53 -15.19
C GLN A 247 -8.28 5.75 -14.64
N ARG A 248 -7.85 4.71 -15.37
CA ARG A 248 -6.65 3.92 -15.09
C ARG A 248 -5.72 3.85 -16.31
N LYS A 249 -5.76 4.89 -17.16
CA LYS A 249 -4.90 4.99 -18.36
C LYS A 249 -3.47 5.35 -17.98
N GLY A 250 -3.28 6.15 -16.92
CA GLY A 250 -1.98 6.58 -16.44
C GLY A 250 -2.05 7.85 -15.57
N LEU A 251 -0.89 8.35 -15.18
CA LEU A 251 -0.79 9.61 -14.45
C LEU A 251 -1.32 10.76 -15.31
N SER A 252 -2.14 11.62 -14.71
CA SER A 252 -2.55 12.88 -15.31
C SER A 252 -1.40 13.90 -15.30
N GLU A 253 -1.56 15.01 -16.00
CA GLU A 253 -0.61 16.14 -15.93
C GLU A 253 -0.51 16.71 -14.50
N LEU A 254 -1.64 16.76 -13.77
CA LEU A 254 -1.65 17.23 -12.39
C LEU A 254 -1.05 16.20 -11.42
N ASP A 255 -1.23 14.90 -11.65
CA ASP A 255 -0.52 13.86 -10.90
C ASP A 255 0.99 14.02 -11.04
N ILE A 256 1.47 14.17 -12.27
CA ILE A 256 2.90 14.42 -12.55
C ILE A 256 3.35 15.70 -11.86
N GLY A 257 2.58 16.77 -11.96
CA GLY A 257 2.89 18.05 -11.31
C GLY A 257 2.94 17.95 -9.79
N LYS A 258 2.03 17.19 -9.16
CA LYS A 258 2.04 16.90 -7.70
C LYS A 258 3.29 16.13 -7.29
N LEU A 259 3.66 15.10 -8.05
CA LEU A 259 4.87 14.31 -7.84
C LEU A 259 6.13 15.18 -7.95
N GLN A 260 6.22 16.00 -9.00
CA GLN A 260 7.33 16.94 -9.20
C GLN A 260 7.43 17.94 -8.04
N ARG A 261 6.30 18.52 -7.62
CA ARG A 261 6.26 19.49 -6.54
C ARG A 261 6.64 18.89 -5.19
N MET A 262 6.32 17.62 -4.97
CA MET A 262 6.63 16.93 -3.72
C MET A 262 8.07 16.48 -3.65
N TYR A 263 8.65 16.03 -4.76
CA TYR A 263 9.90 15.30 -4.77
C TYR A 263 11.03 15.96 -5.54
N CYS A 264 10.73 16.70 -6.62
CA CYS A 264 11.76 17.18 -7.52
C CYS A 264 12.17 18.61 -7.14
N PRO A 265 13.47 18.87 -7.02
CA PRO A 265 13.93 20.24 -6.81
C PRO A 265 13.54 21.13 -8.00
N SER A 266 13.06 22.33 -7.69
CA SER A 266 12.76 23.39 -8.67
C SER A 266 14.03 23.99 -9.23
#